data_1690a10cfb91528f0d961e3174a55c9b
#
_entry.id   1690a10cfb91528f0d961e3174a55c9b
#
_cell.length_a   1.000
_cell.length_b   1.000
_cell.length_c   1.000
_cell.angle_alpha   90.00
_cell.angle_beta   90.00
_cell.angle_gamma   90.00
#
_symmetry.space_group_name_H-M   'P 1'
#
loop_
_entity.id
_entity.type
_entity.pdbx_description
1 polymer ?
#
loop_
_entity_poly.entity_id
_entity_poly.type
_entity_poly.pdbx_seq_one_letter_code
_entity_poly.pdbx_strand_id
1 'polypeptide(L)'
;QGDVSIVGDLLLMSVQDSRARKDCGLQGVQGRVSEDRFRGLRIFDISDITRPRQVGQVQTCRGSHTHSVVSADDSRIVVYNSGTSYVRDDAELEGCFDTAGDETALFSIDVIEIPVAEPAKARIVDSPRIFAKDGQIAGLWRGGNHGDGTQETNVTNQCHDITVFPSKNIAAGACS
;
A
#
# COMPACT_ATOMS: atom_id res chain seq x y z
N GLN A 1 12.74 1.43 -1.44
CA GLN A 1 12.32 2.36 -2.48
C GLN A 1 10.89 2.07 -2.82
N GLY A 2 10.10 3.10 -3.05
CA GLY A 2 8.72 3.02 -3.45
C GLY A 2 8.46 3.95 -4.61
N ASP A 3 7.25 3.90 -5.10
CA ASP A 3 6.76 4.71 -6.20
C ASP A 3 6.52 6.16 -5.78
N VAL A 4 6.55 7.08 -6.74
CA VAL A 4 6.32 8.51 -6.52
C VAL A 4 5.38 9.05 -7.59
N SER A 5 4.35 9.78 -7.17
CA SER A 5 3.43 10.51 -8.06
C SER A 5 3.34 11.98 -7.66
N ILE A 6 3.10 12.84 -8.62
CA ILE A 6 2.90 14.28 -8.39
C ILE A 6 1.52 14.68 -8.94
N VAL A 7 0.75 15.37 -8.11
CA VAL A 7 -0.55 15.93 -8.48
C VAL A 7 -0.61 17.37 -7.97
N GLY A 8 -0.55 18.34 -8.87
CA GLY A 8 -0.40 19.74 -8.50
C GLY A 8 0.86 19.95 -7.66
N ASP A 9 0.70 20.56 -6.49
CA ASP A 9 1.79 20.80 -5.53
C ASP A 9 1.95 19.68 -4.50
N LEU A 10 1.27 18.54 -4.66
CA LEU A 10 1.40 17.39 -3.77
C LEU A 10 2.22 16.27 -4.41
N LEU A 11 3.22 15.80 -3.67
CA LEU A 11 4.00 14.61 -3.99
C LEU A 11 3.56 13.47 -3.07
N LEU A 12 3.19 12.35 -3.68
CA LEU A 12 2.81 11.11 -3.02
C LEU A 12 4.00 10.15 -3.08
N MET A 13 4.40 9.57 -1.95
CA MET A 13 5.54 8.68 -1.88
C MET A 13 5.18 7.37 -1.18
N SER A 14 5.37 6.27 -1.89
CA SER A 14 5.21 4.91 -1.36
C SER A 14 6.33 4.55 -0.38
N VAL A 15 5.97 3.94 0.75
CA VAL A 15 6.89 3.44 1.77
C VAL A 15 6.57 1.99 2.11
N GLN A 16 7.44 1.08 1.68
CA GLN A 16 7.32 -0.35 1.94
C GLN A 16 8.30 -0.87 3.01
N ASP A 17 9.35 -0.11 3.31
CA ASP A 17 10.42 -0.54 4.22
C ASP A 17 9.86 -0.88 5.60
N SER A 18 10.10 -2.11 6.04
CA SER A 18 9.67 -2.60 7.35
C SER A 18 10.36 -1.92 8.53
N ARG A 19 11.41 -1.15 8.28
CA ARG A 19 12.17 -0.41 9.29
C ARG A 19 11.91 1.10 9.25
N ALA A 20 11.10 1.58 8.31
CA ALA A 20 10.79 3.00 8.24
C ALA A 20 10.05 3.50 9.49
N ARG A 21 10.32 4.74 9.86
CA ARG A 21 9.79 5.39 11.06
C ARG A 21 8.83 6.53 10.72
N LYS A 22 7.87 6.79 11.61
CA LYS A 22 6.97 7.94 11.51
C LYS A 22 7.70 9.26 11.44
N ASP A 23 8.78 9.40 12.21
CA ASP A 23 9.63 10.61 12.32
C ASP A 23 10.73 10.70 11.27
N CYS A 24 10.79 9.77 10.31
CA CYS A 24 11.84 9.64 9.30
C CYS A 24 13.26 9.43 9.88
N GLY A 25 13.37 9.01 11.14
CA GLY A 25 14.65 8.75 11.82
C GLY A 25 15.46 7.64 11.14
N LEU A 26 16.77 7.82 11.03
CA LEU A 26 17.68 6.89 10.35
C LEU A 26 18.00 5.63 11.16
N GLN A 27 17.71 5.62 12.47
CA GLN A 27 17.93 4.47 13.33
C GLN A 27 17.06 3.26 12.98
N GLY A 28 16.00 3.49 12.21
CA GLY A 28 15.03 2.47 11.83
C GLY A 28 14.21 1.96 13.02
N VAL A 29 13.36 0.98 12.75
CA VAL A 29 12.53 0.31 13.77
C VAL A 29 12.98 -1.13 13.93
N GLN A 30 13.02 -1.60 15.17
CA GLN A 30 13.33 -2.98 15.51
C GLN A 30 12.07 -3.69 16.07
N GLY A 31 12.11 -5.03 16.04
CA GLY A 31 11.03 -5.85 16.58
C GLY A 31 9.83 -6.02 15.64
N ARG A 32 8.94 -6.93 16.02
CA ARG A 32 7.74 -7.28 15.24
C ARG A 32 6.66 -6.19 15.36
N VAL A 33 6.46 -5.64 16.54
CA VAL A 33 5.49 -4.58 16.84
C VAL A 33 6.22 -3.33 17.27
N SER A 34 5.87 -2.17 16.73
CA SER A 34 6.43 -0.88 17.14
C SER A 34 5.49 0.26 16.79
N GLU A 35 5.19 1.10 17.76
CA GLU A 35 4.41 2.32 17.56
C GLU A 35 5.09 3.35 16.64
N ASP A 36 6.41 3.30 16.53
CA ASP A 36 7.19 4.20 15.68
C ASP A 36 7.18 3.82 14.20
N ARG A 37 6.77 2.59 13.87
CA ARG A 37 6.83 2.10 12.49
C ARG A 37 5.88 2.84 11.58
N PHE A 38 6.41 3.18 10.42
CA PHE A 38 5.61 3.72 9.32
C PHE A 38 5.73 2.84 8.08
N ARG A 39 4.60 2.43 7.52
CA ARG A 39 4.50 1.83 6.19
C ARG A 39 3.18 2.28 5.55
N GLY A 40 3.24 2.73 4.32
CA GLY A 40 2.07 3.25 3.61
C GLY A 40 2.43 4.40 2.68
N LEU A 41 1.59 5.41 2.60
CA LEU A 41 1.74 6.55 1.71
C LEU A 41 2.09 7.81 2.51
N ARG A 42 3.16 8.51 2.12
CA ARG A 42 3.48 9.86 2.62
C ARG A 42 3.07 10.90 1.59
N ILE A 43 2.65 12.05 2.08
CA ILE A 43 2.18 13.17 1.26
C ILE A 43 3.02 14.38 1.62
N PHE A 44 3.64 14.98 0.62
CA PHE A 44 4.48 16.17 0.78
C PHE A 44 3.91 17.31 -0.03
N ASP A 45 3.95 18.52 0.55
CA ASP A 45 3.79 19.77 -0.16
C ASP A 45 5.14 20.11 -0.81
N ILE A 46 5.12 20.28 -2.12
CA ILE A 46 6.25 20.61 -2.97
C ILE A 46 6.08 21.94 -3.71
N SER A 47 5.17 22.81 -3.24
CA SER A 47 4.99 24.14 -3.79
C SER A 47 6.30 24.95 -3.82
N ASP A 48 7.16 24.69 -2.82
CA ASP A 48 8.60 25.03 -2.88
C ASP A 48 9.40 23.73 -2.97
N ILE A 49 9.80 23.34 -4.18
CA ILE A 49 10.56 22.10 -4.44
C ILE A 49 11.91 22.05 -3.70
N THR A 50 12.44 23.19 -3.27
CA THR A 50 13.68 23.23 -2.51
C THR A 50 13.47 22.97 -1.02
N ARG A 51 12.21 22.96 -0.56
CA ARG A 51 11.82 22.76 0.84
C ARG A 51 10.57 21.89 0.95
N PRO A 52 10.59 20.65 0.48
CA PRO A 52 9.43 19.77 0.59
C PRO A 52 9.04 19.56 2.07
N ARG A 53 7.75 19.63 2.36
CA ARG A 53 7.22 19.44 3.72
C ARG A 53 6.23 18.31 3.74
N GLN A 54 6.39 17.35 4.65
CA GLN A 54 5.37 16.32 4.86
C GLN A 54 4.10 16.98 5.44
N VAL A 55 2.98 16.84 4.74
CA VAL A 55 1.68 17.44 5.10
C VAL A 55 0.60 16.39 5.38
N GLY A 56 0.88 15.12 5.10
CA GLY A 56 -0.03 14.01 5.38
C GLY A 56 0.66 12.67 5.31
N GLN A 57 -0.05 11.65 5.81
CA GLN A 57 0.39 10.27 5.72
C GLN A 57 -0.78 9.31 5.94
N VAL A 58 -0.72 8.14 5.30
CA VAL A 58 -1.68 7.05 5.51
C VAL A 58 -0.89 5.77 5.78
N GLN A 59 -1.15 5.13 6.91
CA GLN A 59 -0.58 3.82 7.22
C GLN A 59 -1.43 2.71 6.62
N THR A 60 -0.80 1.65 6.15
CA THR A 60 -1.46 0.50 5.55
C THR A 60 -0.94 -0.81 6.16
N CYS A 61 -1.71 -1.88 6.05
CA CYS A 61 -1.34 -3.18 6.62
C CYS A 61 -0.08 -3.79 6.00
N ARG A 62 0.17 -3.51 4.72
CA ARG A 62 1.27 -4.13 3.96
C ARG A 62 2.28 -3.13 3.40
N GLY A 63 2.22 -1.86 3.83
CA GLY A 63 3.01 -0.79 3.27
C GLY A 63 2.50 -0.37 1.89
N SER A 64 3.33 0.34 1.15
CA SER A 64 3.07 0.78 -0.22
C SER A 64 4.28 0.45 -1.08
N HIS A 65 4.15 -0.51 -1.99
CA HIS A 65 5.17 -0.77 -3.02
C HIS A 65 4.95 0.17 -4.18
N THR A 66 3.76 0.11 -4.74
CA THR A 66 3.30 1.02 -5.77
C THR A 66 1.93 1.58 -5.41
N HIS A 67 1.63 2.70 -6.00
CA HIS A 67 0.31 3.32 -5.98
C HIS A 67 -0.01 3.88 -7.36
N SER A 68 -1.29 4.01 -7.66
CA SER A 68 -1.74 4.68 -8.88
C SER A 68 -2.77 5.73 -8.55
N VAL A 69 -2.61 6.92 -9.10
CA VAL A 69 -3.63 7.97 -9.04
C VAL A 69 -4.78 7.57 -9.97
N VAL A 70 -5.95 7.34 -9.39
CA VAL A 70 -7.17 6.93 -10.10
C VAL A 70 -7.91 8.14 -10.65
N SER A 71 -8.05 9.16 -9.80
CA SER A 71 -8.66 10.43 -10.17
C SER A 71 -8.09 11.56 -9.32
N ALA A 72 -8.12 12.77 -9.85
CA ALA A 72 -7.77 13.97 -9.14
C ALA A 72 -8.62 15.13 -9.65
N ASP A 73 -9.12 15.93 -8.72
CA ASP A 73 -9.79 17.19 -8.98
C ASP A 73 -9.35 18.24 -7.94
N ASP A 74 -9.92 19.44 -7.99
CA ASP A 74 -9.55 20.54 -7.08
C ASP A 74 -9.88 20.24 -5.60
N SER A 75 -10.71 19.24 -5.33
CA SER A 75 -11.15 18.90 -3.97
C SER A 75 -10.41 17.70 -3.39
N ARG A 76 -10.11 16.68 -4.20
CA ARG A 76 -9.55 15.42 -3.73
C ARG A 76 -8.73 14.68 -4.78
N ILE A 77 -7.85 13.83 -4.28
CA ILE A 77 -7.10 12.83 -5.04
C ILE A 77 -7.54 11.46 -4.53
N VAL A 78 -7.82 10.53 -5.45
CA VAL A 78 -8.09 9.12 -5.14
C VAL A 78 -6.94 8.27 -5.65
N VAL A 79 -6.40 7.43 -4.75
CA VAL A 79 -5.24 6.59 -5.02
C VAL A 79 -5.58 5.14 -4.71
N TYR A 80 -5.19 4.23 -5.58
CA TYR A 80 -5.12 2.79 -5.26
C TYR A 80 -3.71 2.46 -4.84
N ASN A 81 -3.58 1.80 -3.68
CA ASN A 81 -2.31 1.40 -3.09
C ASN A 81 -2.21 -0.11 -3.01
N SER A 82 -1.07 -0.64 -3.39
CA SER A 82 -0.74 -2.06 -3.24
C SER A 82 0.56 -2.23 -2.45
N GLY A 83 0.49 -3.04 -1.40
CA GLY A 83 1.62 -3.31 -0.53
C GLY A 83 2.30 -4.63 -0.87
N THR A 84 3.58 -4.76 -0.57
CA THR A 84 4.36 -5.98 -0.77
C THR A 84 4.96 -6.57 0.50
N SER A 85 5.00 -5.79 1.57
CA SER A 85 5.52 -6.26 2.85
C SER A 85 4.61 -7.34 3.46
N TYR A 86 5.16 -8.12 4.40
CA TYR A 86 4.33 -8.94 5.27
C TYR A 86 3.23 -8.10 5.93
N VAL A 87 2.11 -8.71 6.23
CA VAL A 87 1.03 -8.04 6.95
C VAL A 87 1.51 -7.66 8.35
N ARG A 88 1.26 -6.44 8.77
CA ARG A 88 1.58 -5.96 10.12
C ARG A 88 0.75 -6.72 11.15
N ASP A 89 1.27 -6.77 12.36
CA ASP A 89 0.53 -7.31 13.50
C ASP A 89 -0.65 -6.36 13.82
N ASP A 90 -1.81 -6.93 14.14
CA ASP A 90 -2.99 -6.17 14.58
C ASP A 90 -2.71 -5.30 15.81
N ALA A 91 -1.82 -5.75 16.70
CA ALA A 91 -1.35 -4.96 17.83
C ALA A 91 -0.50 -3.73 17.44
N GLU A 92 0.03 -3.69 16.21
CA GLU A 92 0.77 -2.54 15.67
C GLU A 92 -0.15 -1.60 14.88
N LEU A 93 -1.07 -2.16 14.13
CA LEU A 93 -2.08 -1.42 13.37
C LEU A 93 -3.37 -2.25 13.33
N GLU A 94 -4.38 -1.77 14.03
CA GLU A 94 -5.69 -2.41 14.15
C GLU A 94 -6.30 -2.73 12.78
N GLY A 95 -6.88 -3.91 12.66
CA GLY A 95 -7.53 -4.39 11.44
C GLY A 95 -6.59 -5.05 10.43
N CYS A 96 -5.32 -5.30 10.78
CA CYS A 96 -4.37 -5.96 9.90
C CYS A 96 -4.28 -7.46 10.17
N PHE A 97 -4.91 -8.26 9.31
CA PHE A 97 -4.95 -9.72 9.42
C PHE A 97 -4.32 -10.38 8.18
N ASP A 98 -3.50 -11.43 8.40
CA ASP A 98 -2.85 -12.23 7.36
C ASP A 98 -3.50 -13.60 7.14
N THR A 99 -4.57 -13.89 7.85
CA THR A 99 -5.33 -15.13 7.73
C THR A 99 -6.39 -15.01 6.63
N ALA A 100 -6.70 -16.14 5.98
CA ALA A 100 -7.82 -16.18 5.04
C ALA A 100 -9.13 -15.84 5.76
N GLY A 101 -9.94 -14.97 5.14
CA GLY A 101 -11.19 -14.48 5.71
C GLY A 101 -11.62 -13.17 5.05
N ASP A 102 -12.77 -12.67 5.45
CA ASP A 102 -13.34 -11.46 4.86
C ASP A 102 -12.56 -10.19 5.24
N GLU A 103 -11.77 -10.26 6.32
CA GLU A 103 -10.97 -9.12 6.83
C GLU A 103 -9.48 -9.22 6.49
N THR A 104 -9.09 -10.22 5.67
CA THR A 104 -7.69 -10.40 5.31
C THR A 104 -7.10 -9.18 4.59
N ALA A 105 -5.87 -8.82 4.92
CA ALA A 105 -5.09 -7.83 4.17
C ALA A 105 -4.41 -8.42 2.92
N LEU A 106 -4.47 -9.75 2.75
CA LEU A 106 -3.98 -10.44 1.55
C LEU A 106 -4.93 -10.13 0.37
N PHE A 107 -4.37 -9.81 -0.79
CA PHE A 107 -5.10 -9.40 -1.99
C PHE A 107 -6.00 -8.17 -1.81
N SER A 108 -5.83 -7.38 -0.76
CA SER A 108 -6.52 -6.10 -0.64
C SER A 108 -5.80 -5.01 -1.43
N ILE A 109 -6.57 -4.08 -1.94
CA ILE A 109 -6.11 -2.79 -2.48
C ILE A 109 -6.67 -1.71 -1.57
N ASP A 110 -5.81 -0.86 -1.01
CA ASP A 110 -6.28 0.26 -0.20
C ASP A 110 -6.71 1.40 -1.13
N VAL A 111 -7.96 1.80 -1.03
CA VAL A 111 -8.49 3.00 -1.69
C VAL A 111 -8.27 4.18 -0.76
N ILE A 112 -7.33 5.05 -1.11
CA ILE A 112 -6.94 6.20 -0.30
C ILE A 112 -7.54 7.46 -0.90
N GLU A 113 -8.25 8.23 -0.08
CA GLU A 113 -8.74 9.56 -0.42
C GLU A 113 -7.87 10.62 0.28
N ILE A 114 -7.41 11.59 -0.49
CA ILE A 114 -6.58 12.70 -0.03
C ILE A 114 -7.30 14.01 -0.34
N PRO A 115 -7.85 14.71 0.67
CA PRO A 115 -8.40 16.05 0.47
C PRO A 115 -7.29 17.04 0.10
N VAL A 116 -7.41 17.74 -1.03
CA VAL A 116 -6.35 18.63 -1.53
C VAL A 116 -6.10 19.81 -0.56
N ALA A 117 -7.15 20.39 -0.01
CA ALA A 117 -7.04 21.52 0.93
C ALA A 117 -6.51 21.11 2.31
N GLU A 118 -6.66 19.84 2.70
CA GLU A 118 -6.29 19.30 4.02
C GLU A 118 -5.66 17.91 3.91
N PRO A 119 -4.46 17.77 3.30
CA PRO A 119 -3.83 16.47 3.07
C PRO A 119 -3.58 15.65 4.34
N ALA A 120 -3.51 16.31 5.49
CA ALA A 120 -3.42 15.64 6.80
C ALA A 120 -4.64 14.78 7.14
N LYS A 121 -5.78 14.99 6.47
CA LYS A 121 -7.01 14.19 6.60
C LYS A 121 -7.07 13.00 5.62
N ALA A 122 -5.99 12.72 4.92
CA ALA A 122 -5.91 11.54 4.05
C ALA A 122 -6.20 10.26 4.83
N ARG A 123 -7.00 9.37 4.24
CA ARG A 123 -7.41 8.12 4.88
C ARG A 123 -7.73 7.03 3.86
N ILE A 124 -7.70 5.80 4.30
CA ILE A 124 -8.30 4.68 3.58
C ILE A 124 -9.83 4.81 3.68
N VAL A 125 -10.51 4.80 2.56
CA VAL A 125 -11.99 4.87 2.48
C VAL A 125 -12.60 3.53 2.13
N ASP A 126 -11.82 2.61 1.55
CA ASP A 126 -12.22 1.25 1.23
C ASP A 126 -10.97 0.37 1.07
N SER A 127 -11.12 -0.94 1.27
CA SER A 127 -10.05 -1.93 1.08
C SER A 127 -10.63 -3.20 0.44
N PRO A 128 -11.05 -3.14 -0.84
CA PRO A 128 -11.63 -4.30 -1.52
C PRO A 128 -10.64 -5.47 -1.58
N ARG A 129 -11.13 -6.66 -1.24
CA ARG A 129 -10.39 -7.93 -1.33
C ARG A 129 -10.62 -8.53 -2.71
N ILE A 130 -9.65 -8.32 -3.60
CA ILE A 130 -9.82 -8.54 -5.04
C ILE A 130 -10.05 -10.01 -5.38
N PHE A 131 -9.25 -10.91 -4.81
CA PHE A 131 -9.31 -12.35 -5.09
C PHE A 131 -9.82 -13.15 -3.88
N ALA A 132 -10.59 -12.53 -2.99
CA ALA A 132 -11.27 -13.18 -1.89
C ALA A 132 -12.76 -13.27 -2.17
N LYS A 133 -13.36 -14.43 -1.92
CA LYS A 133 -14.79 -14.67 -2.05
C LYS A 133 -15.25 -15.63 -0.97
N ASP A 134 -16.33 -15.30 -0.28
CA ASP A 134 -16.97 -16.16 0.74
C ASP A 134 -15.96 -16.63 1.81
N GLY A 135 -15.08 -15.72 2.29
CA GLY A 135 -14.05 -16.01 3.27
C GLY A 135 -12.88 -16.87 2.76
N GLN A 136 -12.83 -17.13 1.46
CA GLN A 136 -11.75 -17.88 0.83
C GLN A 136 -10.90 -16.96 -0.05
N ILE A 137 -9.59 -17.05 0.07
CA ILE A 137 -8.67 -16.44 -0.91
C ILE A 137 -8.61 -17.39 -2.11
N ALA A 138 -8.94 -16.88 -3.29
CA ALA A 138 -8.74 -17.63 -4.53
C ALA A 138 -7.25 -17.78 -4.78
N GLY A 139 -6.70 -18.94 -4.45
CA GLY A 139 -5.30 -19.25 -4.74
C GLY A 139 -5.07 -19.27 -6.25
N LEU A 140 -4.33 -18.29 -6.76
CA LEU A 140 -3.96 -18.24 -8.17
C LEU A 140 -2.86 -19.26 -8.47
N TRP A 141 -1.92 -19.40 -7.55
CA TRP A 141 -0.81 -20.33 -7.65
C TRP A 141 -0.46 -20.89 -6.27
N ARG A 142 -0.32 -22.21 -6.17
CA ARG A 142 -0.08 -22.87 -4.89
C ARG A 142 1.37 -22.84 -4.42
N GLY A 143 2.29 -22.45 -5.30
CA GLY A 143 3.72 -22.54 -5.02
C GLY A 143 4.22 -23.99 -5.05
N GLY A 144 5.46 -24.17 -4.64
CA GLY A 144 6.11 -25.47 -4.44
C GLY A 144 7.19 -25.79 -5.45
N ASN A 145 7.63 -27.04 -5.42
CA ASN A 145 8.63 -27.59 -6.32
C ASN A 145 7.95 -28.12 -7.59
N HIS A 146 8.48 -27.75 -8.75
CA HIS A 146 7.92 -28.07 -10.07
C HIS A 146 8.72 -29.16 -10.81
N GLY A 147 9.64 -29.82 -10.13
CA GLY A 147 10.49 -30.88 -10.67
C GLY A 147 11.96 -30.45 -10.80
N ASP A 148 12.77 -31.42 -11.23
CA ASP A 148 14.21 -31.24 -11.35
C ASP A 148 14.58 -30.08 -12.31
N GLY A 149 15.51 -29.23 -11.89
CA GLY A 149 15.98 -28.10 -12.68
C GLY A 149 15.07 -26.87 -12.67
N THR A 150 13.98 -26.89 -11.90
CA THR A 150 13.10 -25.75 -11.70
C THR A 150 13.33 -25.07 -10.35
N GLN A 151 12.97 -23.80 -10.25
CA GLN A 151 13.00 -23.10 -8.97
C GLN A 151 11.79 -23.48 -8.12
N GLU A 152 11.96 -23.46 -6.80
CA GLU A 152 10.85 -23.48 -5.87
C GLU A 152 10.18 -22.10 -5.84
N THR A 153 8.85 -22.07 -5.84
CA THR A 153 8.08 -20.83 -5.85
C THR A 153 7.16 -20.74 -4.64
N ASN A 154 6.88 -19.51 -4.21
CA ASN A 154 5.95 -19.26 -3.13
C ASN A 154 4.49 -19.31 -3.62
N VAL A 155 3.57 -19.44 -2.68
CA VAL A 155 2.14 -19.30 -2.97
C VAL A 155 1.83 -17.87 -3.40
N THR A 156 1.05 -17.71 -4.48
CA THR A 156 0.53 -16.40 -4.88
C THR A 156 -0.65 -16.05 -3.97
N ASN A 157 -0.43 -15.15 -3.03
CA ASN A 157 -1.44 -14.72 -2.05
C ASN A 157 -1.50 -13.20 -1.84
N GLN A 158 -0.75 -12.45 -2.62
CA GLN A 158 -0.70 -10.98 -2.52
C GLN A 158 -0.31 -10.34 -3.85
N CYS A 159 -0.81 -9.14 -4.09
CA CYS A 159 -0.36 -8.30 -5.19
C CYS A 159 0.57 -7.22 -4.62
N HIS A 160 1.64 -6.89 -5.35
CA HIS A 160 2.62 -5.91 -4.90
C HIS A 160 2.71 -4.69 -5.82
N ASP A 161 2.20 -4.82 -7.04
CA ASP A 161 2.20 -3.75 -8.03
C ASP A 161 0.80 -3.45 -8.49
N ILE A 162 0.51 -2.18 -8.81
CA ILE A 162 -0.79 -1.77 -9.31
C ILE A 162 -0.65 -0.63 -10.32
N THR A 163 -1.34 -0.77 -11.44
CA THR A 163 -1.48 0.27 -12.45
C THR A 163 -2.95 0.42 -12.82
N VAL A 164 -3.44 1.65 -12.92
CA VAL A 164 -4.81 1.93 -13.33
C VAL A 164 -4.86 2.58 -14.71
N PHE A 165 -5.89 2.23 -15.46
CA PHE A 165 -6.23 2.79 -16.78
C PHE A 165 -7.64 3.37 -16.71
N PRO A 166 -7.82 4.60 -16.16
CA PRO A 166 -9.15 5.17 -15.91
C PRO A 166 -10.00 5.26 -17.16
N SER A 167 -9.42 5.60 -18.32
CA SER A 167 -10.13 5.69 -19.59
C SER A 167 -10.71 4.36 -20.08
N LYS A 168 -10.24 3.23 -19.54
CA LYS A 168 -10.72 1.87 -19.85
C LYS A 168 -11.46 1.22 -18.71
N ASN A 169 -11.54 1.89 -17.57
CA ASN A 169 -12.10 1.36 -16.32
C ASN A 169 -11.45 0.03 -15.91
N ILE A 170 -10.12 -0.04 -15.99
CA ILE A 170 -9.33 -1.24 -15.69
C ILE A 170 -8.24 -0.88 -14.68
N ALA A 171 -8.03 -1.78 -13.72
CA ALA A 171 -6.83 -1.83 -12.90
C ALA A 171 -6.12 -3.17 -13.15
N ALA A 172 -4.79 -3.16 -13.17
CA ALA A 172 -3.96 -4.35 -13.31
C ALA A 172 -2.98 -4.43 -12.14
N GLY A 173 -2.77 -5.61 -11.61
CA GLY A 173 -1.82 -5.86 -10.52
C GLY A 173 -0.89 -7.03 -10.84
N ALA A 174 0.37 -6.92 -10.42
CA ALA A 174 1.29 -8.02 -10.39
C ALA A 174 1.18 -8.71 -9.02
N CYS A 175 0.92 -10.01 -9.04
CA CYS A 175 0.67 -10.80 -7.83
C CYS A 175 1.68 -11.95 -7.72
N SER A 176 2.19 -12.22 -6.50
CA SER A 176 3.15 -13.28 -6.21
C SER A 176 2.87 -13.93 -4.84
#